data_8af004e86db0d986ac98f1dba02a63f0
#
_entry.id   8af004e86db0d986ac98f1dba02a63f0
#
_cell.length_a   1.000
_cell.length_b   1.000
_cell.length_c   1.000
_cell.angle_alpha   90.00
_cell.angle_beta   90.00
_cell.angle_gamma   90.00
#
_symmetry.space_group_name_H-M   'P 1'
#
loop_
_entity.id
_entity.type
_entity.pdbx_description
1 polymer ?
#
loop_
_entity_poly.entity_id
_entity_poly.type
_entity_poly.pdbx_seq_one_letter_code
_entity_poly.pdbx_strand_id
1 'polypeptide(L)'
;MTRKSVDLLVATPPGWVRGIVEDFDTFLADHANCERKASALAMSLVVKYPERVEILPELIAIAREELAHFEQVYALMRARGVALVKDEPDPYVNALVAHMRHGRRLRLLDRLLVSSVVECRGAERFRIVAGALPDPRLRDFYTALWKAETKH
;
A
#
# COMPACT_ATOMS: atom_id res chain seq x y z
N MET A 1 -22.43 -0.83 7.50
CA MET A 1 -22.29 -0.59 6.04
C MET A 1 -21.07 -1.31 5.55
N THR A 2 -21.21 -2.25 4.67
CA THR A 2 -20.07 -2.88 3.99
C THR A 2 -19.46 -1.84 3.06
N ARG A 3 -18.27 -1.34 3.40
CA ARG A 3 -17.50 -0.44 2.54
C ARG A 3 -17.20 -1.22 1.26
N LYS A 4 -17.74 -0.78 0.13
CA LYS A 4 -17.36 -1.33 -1.17
C LYS A 4 -15.99 -0.77 -1.51
N SER A 5 -15.00 -1.65 -1.63
CA SER A 5 -13.73 -1.30 -2.25
C SER A 5 -13.98 -0.79 -3.68
N VAL A 6 -13.12 0.10 -4.15
CA VAL A 6 -13.15 0.54 -5.55
C VAL A 6 -12.84 -0.68 -6.43
N ASP A 7 -13.75 -1.01 -7.36
CA ASP A 7 -13.50 -2.09 -8.30
C ASP A 7 -12.45 -1.67 -9.33
N LEU A 8 -11.35 -2.40 -9.38
CA LEU A 8 -10.33 -2.19 -10.40
C LEU A 8 -10.83 -2.68 -11.76
N LEU A 9 -10.76 -1.83 -12.77
CA LEU A 9 -11.21 -2.18 -14.13
C LEU A 9 -10.24 -3.12 -14.85
N VAL A 10 -8.97 -3.11 -14.46
CA VAL A 10 -7.91 -3.92 -15.07
C VAL A 10 -7.20 -4.71 -13.98
N ALA A 11 -7.21 -6.03 -14.12
CA ALA A 11 -6.49 -6.92 -13.21
C ALA A 11 -4.97 -6.86 -13.43
N THR A 12 -4.20 -7.19 -12.38
CA THR A 12 -2.75 -7.42 -12.52
C THR A 12 -2.50 -8.57 -13.52
N PRO A 13 -1.58 -8.41 -14.49
CA PRO A 13 -1.29 -9.45 -15.46
C PRO A 13 -0.86 -10.76 -14.81
N PRO A 14 -1.30 -11.95 -15.31
CA PRO A 14 -1.00 -13.24 -14.69
C PRO A 14 0.50 -13.55 -14.55
N GLY A 15 1.35 -13.02 -15.44
CA GLY A 15 2.80 -13.22 -15.39
C GLY A 15 3.52 -12.40 -14.31
N TRP A 16 2.88 -11.39 -13.75
CA TRP A 16 3.49 -10.49 -12.77
C TRP A 16 4.03 -11.24 -11.53
N VAL A 17 3.25 -12.17 -10.99
CA VAL A 17 3.61 -12.87 -9.74
C VAL A 17 4.81 -13.80 -9.90
N ARG A 18 5.12 -14.25 -11.11
CA ARG A 18 6.29 -15.10 -11.36
C ARG A 18 7.58 -14.41 -10.95
N GLY A 19 7.79 -13.17 -11.41
CA GLY A 19 8.95 -12.37 -11.03
C GLY A 19 9.03 -12.12 -9.53
N ILE A 20 7.88 -11.97 -8.86
CA ILE A 20 7.83 -11.79 -7.40
C ILE A 20 8.30 -13.05 -6.65
N VAL A 21 7.86 -14.22 -7.09
CA VAL A 21 8.25 -15.50 -6.46
C VAL A 21 9.72 -15.82 -6.74
N GLU A 22 10.23 -15.49 -7.93
CA GLU A 22 11.63 -15.69 -8.32
C GLU A 22 12.60 -14.78 -7.54
N ASP A 23 12.17 -13.58 -7.18
CA ASP A 23 12.97 -12.61 -6.39
C ASP A 23 12.12 -11.98 -5.29
N PHE A 24 11.73 -12.80 -4.34
CA PHE A 24 10.87 -12.38 -3.23
C PHE A 24 11.53 -11.35 -2.32
N ASP A 25 12.83 -11.40 -2.13
CA ASP A 25 13.53 -10.47 -1.24
C ASP A 25 13.54 -9.04 -1.79
N THR A 26 13.66 -8.85 -3.10
CA THR A 26 13.48 -7.55 -3.75
C THR A 26 12.06 -7.04 -3.61
N PHE A 27 11.07 -7.90 -3.82
CA PHE A 27 9.66 -7.53 -3.59
C PHE A 27 9.41 -7.13 -2.13
N LEU A 28 9.97 -7.85 -1.17
CA LEU A 28 9.80 -7.57 0.26
C LEU A 28 10.38 -6.20 0.63
N ALA A 29 11.55 -5.85 0.09
CA ALA A 29 12.17 -4.53 0.29
C ALA A 29 11.33 -3.39 -0.32
N ASP A 30 10.78 -3.59 -1.51
CA ASP A 30 9.87 -2.64 -2.16
C ASP A 30 8.57 -2.49 -1.36
N HIS A 31 8.00 -3.59 -0.89
CA HIS A 31 6.81 -3.59 -0.03
C HIS A 31 7.04 -2.76 1.24
N ALA A 32 8.17 -2.95 1.93
CA ALA A 32 8.51 -2.14 3.10
C ALA A 32 8.56 -0.64 2.77
N ASN A 33 9.08 -0.27 1.60
CA ASN A 33 9.08 1.11 1.13
C ASN A 33 7.66 1.64 0.89
N CYS A 34 6.77 0.83 0.34
CA CYS A 34 5.37 1.21 0.12
C CYS A 34 4.65 1.52 1.45
N GLU A 35 4.78 0.65 2.46
CA GLU A 35 4.14 0.81 3.76
C GLU A 35 4.61 2.08 4.49
N ARG A 36 5.92 2.32 4.56
CA ARG A 36 6.43 3.54 5.20
C ARG A 36 6.03 4.81 4.45
N LYS A 37 5.90 4.77 3.11
CA LYS A 37 5.41 5.91 2.32
C LYS A 37 3.93 6.17 2.56
N ALA A 38 3.12 5.12 2.64
CA ALA A 38 1.69 5.23 2.93
C ALA A 38 1.45 5.89 4.29
N SER A 39 2.16 5.46 5.33
CA SER A 39 2.13 6.09 6.66
C SER A 39 2.54 7.56 6.61
N ALA A 40 3.66 7.87 5.97
CA ALA A 40 4.16 9.24 5.83
C ALA A 40 3.19 10.13 5.04
N LEU A 41 2.56 9.61 3.99
CA LEU A 41 1.56 10.32 3.20
C LEU A 41 0.35 10.70 4.06
N ALA A 42 -0.22 9.77 4.81
CA ALA A 42 -1.36 10.02 5.67
C ALA A 42 -1.03 11.13 6.69
N MET A 43 0.13 11.09 7.33
CA MET A 43 0.56 12.16 8.24
C MET A 43 0.82 13.49 7.52
N SER A 44 1.33 13.45 6.29
CA SER A 44 1.51 14.68 5.50
C SER A 44 0.19 15.37 5.18
N LEU A 45 -0.89 14.62 5.02
CA LEU A 45 -2.24 15.18 4.82
C LEU A 45 -2.78 15.80 6.10
N VAL A 46 -2.54 15.20 7.26
CA VAL A 46 -2.86 15.80 8.57
C VAL A 46 -2.15 17.15 8.73
N VAL A 47 -0.88 17.24 8.37
CA VAL A 47 -0.09 18.48 8.44
C VAL A 47 -0.60 19.55 7.47
N LYS A 48 -0.96 19.14 6.23
CA LYS A 48 -1.38 20.08 5.17
C LYS A 48 -2.80 20.59 5.30
N TYR A 49 -3.69 19.81 5.92
CA TYR A 49 -5.12 20.06 5.97
C TYR A 49 -5.67 19.99 7.40
N PRO A 50 -5.09 20.72 8.37
CA PRO A 50 -5.50 20.64 9.78
C PRO A 50 -6.93 21.15 10.00
N GLU A 51 -7.47 21.93 9.07
CA GLU A 51 -8.84 22.43 9.08
C GLU A 51 -9.90 21.38 8.71
N ARG A 52 -9.48 20.25 8.17
CA ARG A 52 -10.39 19.17 7.73
C ARG A 52 -10.62 18.17 8.86
N VAL A 53 -11.14 18.69 9.97
CA VAL A 53 -11.31 17.93 11.23
C VAL A 53 -12.13 16.65 11.08
N GLU A 54 -13.01 16.58 10.08
CA GLU A 54 -13.85 15.42 9.78
C GLU A 54 -13.09 14.18 9.31
N ILE A 55 -11.90 14.37 8.70
CA ILE A 55 -11.07 13.27 8.18
C ILE A 55 -9.80 13.00 9.00
N LEU A 56 -9.42 13.90 9.91
CA LEU A 56 -8.19 13.76 10.68
C LEU A 56 -8.12 12.45 11.49
N PRO A 57 -9.18 12.04 12.22
CA PRO A 57 -9.13 10.79 12.98
C PRO A 57 -8.84 9.57 12.09
N GLU A 58 -9.43 9.51 10.90
CA GLU A 58 -9.22 8.42 9.96
C GLU A 58 -7.81 8.44 9.36
N LEU A 59 -7.29 9.61 8.99
CA LEU A 59 -5.91 9.75 8.51
C LEU A 59 -4.88 9.32 9.56
N ILE A 60 -5.10 9.67 10.83
CA ILE A 60 -4.24 9.24 11.94
C ILE A 60 -4.30 7.73 12.12
N ALA A 61 -5.49 7.14 12.03
CA ALA A 61 -5.68 5.70 12.15
C ALA A 61 -4.95 4.96 11.01
N ILE A 62 -5.09 5.42 9.76
CA ILE A 62 -4.39 4.89 8.59
C ILE A 62 -2.87 4.99 8.79
N ALA A 63 -2.35 6.16 9.18
CA ALA A 63 -0.91 6.34 9.40
C ALA A 63 -0.34 5.34 10.42
N ARG A 64 -1.06 5.07 11.49
CA ARG A 64 -0.68 4.07 12.51
C ARG A 64 -0.72 2.64 11.98
N GLU A 65 -1.73 2.30 11.20
CA GLU A 65 -1.90 0.97 10.62
C GLU A 65 -0.79 0.68 9.60
N GLU A 66 -0.52 1.63 8.69
CA GLU A 66 0.57 1.49 7.72
C GLU A 66 1.96 1.43 8.39
N LEU A 67 2.15 2.17 9.48
CA LEU A 67 3.38 2.06 10.27
C LEU A 67 3.51 0.68 10.92
N ALA A 68 2.41 0.10 11.40
CA ALA A 68 2.40 -1.26 11.96
C ALA A 68 2.67 -2.32 10.87
N HIS A 69 2.12 -2.15 9.66
CA HIS A 69 2.45 -3.00 8.52
C HIS A 69 3.94 -2.92 8.16
N PHE A 70 4.48 -1.71 8.07
CA PHE A 70 5.93 -1.50 7.86
C PHE A 70 6.77 -2.23 8.92
N GLU A 71 6.41 -2.11 10.19
CA GLU A 71 7.11 -2.80 11.29
C GLU A 71 7.13 -4.32 11.11
N GLN A 72 5.99 -4.91 10.73
CA GLN A 72 5.86 -6.35 10.46
C GLN A 72 6.71 -6.78 9.25
N VAL A 73 6.65 -6.04 8.15
CA VAL A 73 7.45 -6.31 6.94
C VAL A 73 8.93 -6.17 7.25
N TYR A 74 9.32 -5.15 7.98
CA TYR A 74 10.71 -4.93 8.37
C TYR A 74 11.24 -6.04 9.29
N ALA A 75 10.42 -6.53 10.23
CA ALA A 75 10.78 -7.68 11.05
C ALA A 75 11.03 -8.93 10.20
N LEU A 76 10.19 -9.17 9.19
CA LEU A 76 10.39 -10.26 8.24
C LEU A 76 11.68 -10.09 7.41
N MET A 77 11.97 -8.86 6.96
CA MET A 77 13.22 -8.54 6.27
C MET A 77 14.44 -8.87 7.14
N ARG A 78 14.42 -8.45 8.39
CA ARG A 78 15.52 -8.74 9.33
C ARG A 78 15.72 -10.24 9.53
N ALA A 79 14.65 -11.00 9.69
CA ALA A 79 14.71 -12.45 9.84
C ALA A 79 15.31 -13.15 8.60
N ARG A 80 15.16 -12.56 7.42
CA ARG A 80 15.69 -13.06 6.15
C ARG A 80 17.05 -12.47 5.77
N GLY A 81 17.59 -11.52 6.55
CA GLY A 81 18.84 -10.83 6.22
C GLY A 81 18.71 -9.85 5.05
N VAL A 82 17.50 -9.37 4.77
CA VAL A 82 17.23 -8.38 3.70
C VAL A 82 17.37 -6.98 4.26
N ALA A 83 18.17 -6.14 3.61
CA ALA A 83 18.37 -4.75 4.01
C ALA A 83 17.27 -3.84 3.46
N LEU A 84 16.91 -2.80 4.23
CA LEU A 84 16.08 -1.73 3.73
C LEU A 84 16.85 -0.93 2.67
N VAL A 85 16.22 -0.72 1.52
CA VAL A 85 16.82 -0.03 0.38
C VAL A 85 16.24 1.36 0.21
N LYS A 86 16.97 2.21 -0.55
CA LYS A 86 16.44 3.50 -0.97
C LYS A 86 15.17 3.29 -1.79
N ASP A 87 14.17 4.14 -1.52
CA ASP A 87 12.94 4.13 -2.31
C ASP A 87 13.19 4.62 -3.74
N GLU A 88 12.54 3.95 -4.69
CA GLU A 88 12.49 4.38 -6.08
C GLU A 88 11.05 4.78 -6.45
N PRO A 89 10.89 5.78 -7.34
CA PRO A 89 9.57 6.18 -7.80
C PRO A 89 8.81 5.03 -8.45
N ASP A 90 7.55 4.81 -8.02
CA ASP A 90 6.67 3.83 -8.64
C ASP A 90 6.00 4.44 -9.90
N PRO A 91 6.28 3.91 -11.11
CA PRO A 91 5.69 4.42 -12.35
C PRO A 91 4.15 4.35 -12.36
N TYR A 92 3.55 3.34 -11.73
CA TYR A 92 2.11 3.20 -11.64
C TYR A 92 1.49 4.33 -10.79
N VAL A 93 2.04 4.58 -9.61
CA VAL A 93 1.58 5.67 -8.74
C VAL A 93 1.82 7.03 -9.40
N ASN A 94 2.98 7.23 -10.03
CA ASN A 94 3.29 8.47 -10.73
C ASN A 94 2.31 8.76 -11.88
N ALA A 95 1.91 7.73 -12.63
CA ALA A 95 0.90 7.87 -13.68
C ALA A 95 -0.46 8.30 -13.12
N LEU A 96 -0.89 7.75 -11.99
CA LEU A 96 -2.12 8.17 -11.30
C LEU A 96 -2.02 9.62 -10.81
N VAL A 97 -0.91 9.97 -10.17
CA VAL A 97 -0.67 11.33 -9.63
C VAL A 97 -0.65 12.39 -10.72
N ALA A 98 -0.18 12.06 -11.94
CA ALA A 98 -0.17 12.97 -13.07
C ALA A 98 -1.59 13.43 -13.49
N HIS A 99 -2.63 12.68 -13.17
CA HIS A 99 -4.03 13.06 -13.44
C HIS A 99 -4.66 13.92 -12.34
N MET A 100 -3.97 14.17 -11.24
CA MET A 100 -4.50 14.97 -10.12
C MET A 100 -4.67 16.43 -10.55
N ARG A 101 -5.85 16.98 -10.23
CA ARG A 101 -6.19 18.37 -10.51
C ARG A 101 -5.44 19.33 -9.57
N HIS A 102 -5.40 20.59 -9.95
CA HIS A 102 -4.83 21.67 -9.15
C HIS A 102 -5.87 22.30 -8.22
N GLY A 103 -5.38 23.10 -7.28
CA GLY A 103 -6.22 23.74 -6.26
C GLY A 103 -6.37 22.90 -4.99
N ARG A 104 -6.33 23.57 -3.84
CA ARG A 104 -6.23 22.93 -2.52
C ARG A 104 -7.29 21.83 -2.28
N ARG A 105 -8.56 22.16 -2.56
CA ARG A 105 -9.67 21.24 -2.32
C ARG A 105 -9.68 20.05 -3.29
N LEU A 106 -9.51 20.31 -4.57
CA LEU A 106 -9.51 19.25 -5.60
C LEU A 106 -8.29 18.35 -5.47
N ARG A 107 -7.14 18.93 -5.14
CA ARG A 107 -5.92 18.16 -4.92
C ARG A 107 -6.02 17.22 -3.71
N LEU A 108 -6.67 17.64 -2.63
CA LEU A 108 -6.95 16.75 -1.50
C LEU A 108 -7.85 15.58 -1.92
N LEU A 109 -8.97 15.89 -2.58
CA LEU A 109 -9.91 14.87 -3.07
C LEU A 109 -9.21 13.86 -3.99
N ASP A 110 -8.46 14.37 -4.98
CA ASP A 110 -7.77 13.50 -5.93
C ASP A 110 -6.66 12.67 -5.26
N ARG A 111 -5.98 13.22 -4.25
CA ARG A 111 -5.01 12.46 -3.46
C ARG A 111 -5.67 11.30 -2.71
N LEU A 112 -6.82 11.52 -2.09
CA LEU A 112 -7.57 10.47 -1.41
C LEU A 112 -8.07 9.40 -2.40
N LEU A 113 -8.53 9.81 -3.59
CA LEU A 113 -8.95 8.88 -4.65
C LEU A 113 -7.76 8.05 -5.18
N VAL A 114 -6.62 8.67 -5.44
CA VAL A 114 -5.39 7.97 -5.85
C VAL A 114 -4.98 6.97 -4.78
N SER A 115 -4.96 7.37 -3.51
CA SER A 115 -4.63 6.48 -2.40
C SER A 115 -5.58 5.28 -2.36
N SER A 116 -6.88 5.50 -2.51
CA SER A 116 -7.87 4.41 -2.55
C SER A 116 -7.61 3.41 -3.69
N VAL A 117 -7.27 3.90 -4.88
CA VAL A 117 -6.92 3.02 -6.02
C VAL A 117 -5.64 2.23 -5.73
N VAL A 118 -4.63 2.87 -5.15
CA VAL A 118 -3.35 2.22 -4.78
C VAL A 118 -3.60 1.12 -3.74
N GLU A 119 -4.42 1.37 -2.71
CA GLU A 119 -4.78 0.38 -1.70
C GLU A 119 -5.53 -0.82 -2.31
N CYS A 120 -6.49 -0.58 -3.19
CA CYS A 120 -7.20 -1.66 -3.89
C CYS A 120 -6.24 -2.51 -4.74
N ARG A 121 -5.27 -1.88 -5.41
CA ARG A 121 -4.24 -2.58 -6.18
C ARG A 121 -3.32 -3.37 -5.26
N GLY A 122 -2.94 -2.81 -4.13
CA GLY A 122 -2.15 -3.49 -3.10
C GLY A 122 -2.84 -4.75 -2.58
N ALA A 123 -4.10 -4.63 -2.18
CA ALA A 123 -4.90 -5.76 -1.70
C ALA A 123 -5.03 -6.87 -2.75
N GLU A 124 -5.29 -6.52 -4.01
CA GLU A 124 -5.32 -7.49 -5.13
C GLU A 124 -3.97 -8.22 -5.26
N ARG A 125 -2.86 -7.48 -5.26
CA ARG A 125 -1.51 -8.04 -5.41
C ARG A 125 -1.11 -8.90 -4.23
N PHE A 126 -1.40 -8.51 -3.01
CA PHE A 126 -1.13 -9.32 -1.82
C PHE A 126 -1.90 -10.65 -1.85
N ARG A 127 -3.15 -10.63 -2.33
CA ARG A 127 -3.91 -11.86 -2.53
C ARG A 127 -3.25 -12.79 -3.56
N ILE A 128 -2.78 -12.24 -4.69
CA ILE A 128 -2.09 -13.00 -5.73
C ILE A 128 -0.79 -13.59 -5.19
N VAL A 129 0.00 -12.80 -4.47
CA VAL A 129 1.26 -13.22 -3.84
C VAL A 129 1.02 -14.32 -2.82
N ALA A 130 0.01 -14.15 -1.93
CA ALA A 130 -0.36 -15.17 -0.95
C ALA A 130 -0.69 -16.51 -1.61
N GLY A 131 -1.38 -16.48 -2.75
CA GLY A 131 -1.72 -17.69 -3.50
C GLY A 131 -0.55 -18.38 -4.20
N ALA A 132 0.54 -17.66 -4.45
CA ALA A 132 1.69 -18.15 -5.23
C ALA A 132 2.90 -18.57 -4.38
N LEU A 133 3.00 -18.07 -3.15
CA LEU A 133 4.15 -18.35 -2.28
C LEU A 133 4.14 -19.82 -1.80
N PRO A 134 5.28 -20.54 -1.92
CA PRO A 134 5.37 -21.94 -1.46
C PRO A 134 5.45 -22.05 0.07
N ASP A 135 6.03 -21.07 0.76
CA ASP A 135 6.17 -21.07 2.22
C ASP A 135 4.83 -20.76 2.92
N PRO A 136 4.30 -21.69 3.76
CA PRO A 136 3.04 -21.46 4.47
C PRO A 136 3.03 -20.23 5.38
N ARG A 137 4.15 -19.89 6.02
CA ARG A 137 4.25 -18.73 6.91
C ARG A 137 4.13 -17.43 6.13
N LEU A 138 4.75 -17.36 4.95
CA LEU A 138 4.64 -16.21 4.05
C LEU A 138 3.22 -16.10 3.47
N ARG A 139 2.60 -17.22 3.10
CA ARG A 139 1.19 -17.23 2.68
C ARG A 139 0.26 -16.68 3.75
N ASP A 140 0.42 -17.12 4.99
CA ASP A 140 -0.40 -16.66 6.11
C ASP A 140 -0.19 -15.17 6.37
N PHE A 141 1.05 -14.69 6.30
CA PHE A 141 1.41 -13.28 6.43
C PHE A 141 0.72 -12.42 5.37
N TYR A 142 0.84 -12.75 4.09
CA TYR A 142 0.21 -12.00 3.00
C TYR A 142 -1.31 -12.16 2.97
N THR A 143 -1.84 -13.29 3.41
CA THR A 143 -3.29 -13.47 3.59
C THR A 143 -3.84 -12.53 4.65
N ALA A 144 -3.14 -12.35 5.76
CA ALA A 144 -3.55 -11.41 6.80
C ALA A 144 -3.49 -9.95 6.29
N LEU A 145 -2.42 -9.59 5.57
CA LEU A 145 -2.27 -8.25 4.98
C LEU A 145 -3.40 -7.91 4.00
N TRP A 146 -3.64 -8.74 2.97
CA TRP A 146 -4.68 -8.39 1.99
C TRP A 146 -6.07 -8.28 2.63
N LYS A 147 -6.35 -9.03 3.68
CA LYS A 147 -7.60 -8.91 4.45
C LYS A 147 -7.66 -7.61 5.25
N ALA A 148 -6.53 -7.11 5.74
CA ALA A 148 -6.46 -5.81 6.39
C ALA A 148 -6.71 -4.67 5.38
N GLU A 149 -6.02 -4.70 4.24
CA GLU A 149 -6.15 -3.69 3.17
C GLU A 149 -7.58 -3.59 2.60
N THR A 150 -8.32 -4.69 2.53
CA THR A 150 -9.71 -4.66 2.06
C THR A 150 -10.67 -3.89 2.98
N LYS A 151 -10.24 -3.51 4.18
CA LYS A 151 -11.06 -2.72 5.12
C LYS A 151 -10.89 -1.21 4.92
N HIS A 152 -9.83 -0.80 4.26
CA HIS A 152 -9.52 0.59 3.94
C HIS A 152 -10.15 1.00 2.62
#